data_68eaffe24dfd84b731efb6d589367f6b
#
_entry.id   68eaffe24dfd84b731efb6d589367f6b
#
_cell.length_a   1.000
_cell.length_b   1.000
_cell.length_c   1.000
_cell.angle_alpha   90.00
_cell.angle_beta   90.00
_cell.angle_gamma   90.00
#
_symmetry.space_group_name_H-M   'P 1'
#
loop_
_entity.id
_entity.type
_entity.pdbx_description
1 polymer ?
#
loop_
_entity_poly.entity_id
_entity_poly.type
_entity_poly.pdbx_seq_one_letter_code
_entity_poly.pdbx_strand_id
1 'polypeptide(L)'
;MNPQLSGLAALLLPSALALAAQAADVEPWKKQENAIVIDAYELNEIDWSEMLADKRIAGFISKASDGLPESYSCKGDHNGDTVAHCKTMWRKYAVSRELYETRRLLARSKGLLWGAYHLARPGNPIEQADHFLDYANPQDDEMMVLDIESIDADNYMSLEDAQVFAGHVKTRTGRYPVLYTNHATARYIAANRDRYRILSRLPLWYARYKPAIAGSFPMGNWENYALWQFSAAANCTKRRCPYRVKGTESDIDVNVAPMGKAALRQVWAFGSLLPEKPFEPVDDILTASIPATGALKASVEAAAATGAAAQTTGAITLASGTAATFSVSVSADATAGLAASGAATVTPGRNLVEVTPLNYQDF
;
A
#
# COMPACT_ATOMS: atom_id res chain seq x y z
N MET A 1 -40.17 -40.82 -38.46
CA MET A 1 -38.95 -41.21 -37.78
C MET A 1 -38.14 -39.94 -37.52
N ASN A 2 -38.21 -39.46 -36.29
CA ASN A 2 -37.44 -38.27 -35.84
C ASN A 2 -36.20 -38.73 -35.09
N PRO A 3 -35.01 -38.17 -35.37
CA PRO A 3 -33.88 -38.35 -34.47
C PRO A 3 -33.84 -37.19 -33.45
N GLN A 4 -33.84 -37.57 -32.18
CA GLN A 4 -33.61 -36.67 -31.05
C GLN A 4 -32.13 -36.22 -31.02
N LEU A 5 -31.91 -34.93 -31.00
CA LEU A 5 -30.63 -34.29 -30.72
C LEU A 5 -30.49 -34.14 -29.19
N SER A 6 -29.64 -34.97 -28.61
CA SER A 6 -29.23 -34.84 -27.20
C SER A 6 -28.14 -33.78 -27.10
N GLY A 7 -28.50 -32.57 -26.61
CA GLY A 7 -27.53 -31.53 -26.30
C GLY A 7 -26.80 -31.83 -24.97
N LEU A 8 -25.50 -32.07 -25.02
CA LEU A 8 -24.63 -32.01 -23.82
C LEU A 8 -24.43 -30.55 -23.44
N ALA A 9 -25.03 -30.16 -22.33
CA ALA A 9 -24.69 -28.89 -21.68
C ALA A 9 -23.40 -29.10 -20.86
N ALA A 10 -22.30 -28.56 -21.36
CA ALA A 10 -21.06 -28.47 -20.60
C ALA A 10 -21.20 -27.38 -19.51
N LEU A 11 -21.28 -27.80 -18.27
CA LEU A 11 -21.20 -26.92 -17.10
C LEU A 11 -19.76 -26.39 -16.97
N LEU A 12 -19.55 -25.15 -17.36
CA LEU A 12 -18.37 -24.40 -17.01
C LEU A 12 -18.48 -23.98 -15.54
N LEU A 13 -17.83 -24.73 -14.66
CA LEU A 13 -17.59 -24.32 -13.27
C LEU A 13 -16.53 -23.19 -13.31
N PRO A 14 -16.78 -22.04 -12.69
CA PRO A 14 -15.75 -21.00 -12.58
C PRO A 14 -14.69 -21.45 -11.58
N SER A 15 -13.43 -21.47 -12.02
CA SER A 15 -12.24 -21.72 -11.20
C SER A 15 -11.99 -20.49 -10.32
N ALA A 16 -12.67 -20.37 -9.19
CA ALA A 16 -12.56 -19.29 -8.23
C ALA A 16 -11.70 -19.62 -7.00
N LEU A 17 -10.80 -20.61 -7.08
CA LEU A 17 -10.14 -21.19 -5.89
C LEU A 17 -8.60 -21.07 -5.88
N ALA A 18 -7.98 -20.04 -6.43
CA ALA A 18 -6.52 -19.99 -6.45
C ALA A 18 -5.85 -18.70 -5.93
N LEU A 19 -6.55 -17.70 -5.40
CA LEU A 19 -5.94 -16.42 -5.05
C LEU A 19 -5.64 -16.18 -3.55
N ALA A 20 -6.15 -16.97 -2.65
CA ALA A 20 -6.03 -16.69 -1.21
C ALA A 20 -4.72 -17.18 -0.55
N ALA A 21 -3.90 -17.97 -1.24
CA ALA A 21 -2.77 -18.67 -0.59
C ALA A 21 -1.40 -17.94 -0.67
N GLN A 22 -1.27 -16.85 -1.40
CA GLN A 22 0.07 -16.37 -1.84
C GLN A 22 0.75 -15.38 -0.89
N ALA A 23 0.02 -14.65 -0.05
CA ALA A 23 0.65 -13.84 1.02
C ALA A 23 1.30 -14.72 2.11
N ALA A 24 1.00 -16.01 2.13
CA ALA A 24 1.58 -16.99 3.07
C ALA A 24 2.96 -17.50 2.65
N ASP A 25 3.42 -17.21 1.44
CA ASP A 25 4.69 -17.74 0.94
C ASP A 25 5.90 -17.13 1.65
N VAL A 26 6.86 -17.98 1.98
CA VAL A 26 8.19 -17.59 2.46
C VAL A 26 9.10 -17.45 1.25
N GLU A 27 9.76 -16.29 1.12
CA GLU A 27 10.73 -15.99 0.05
C GLU A 27 10.21 -16.33 -1.36
N PRO A 28 9.03 -15.79 -1.79
CA PRO A 28 8.41 -16.15 -3.07
C PRO A 28 9.29 -15.82 -4.29
N TRP A 29 10.27 -14.96 -4.14
CA TRP A 29 11.28 -14.67 -5.19
C TRP A 29 12.22 -15.85 -5.48
N LYS A 30 12.26 -16.87 -4.63
CA LYS A 30 13.02 -18.11 -4.88
C LYS A 30 12.27 -19.10 -5.77
N LYS A 31 10.95 -18.94 -5.91
CA LYS A 31 10.13 -19.76 -6.80
C LYS A 31 10.42 -19.42 -8.26
N GLN A 32 10.72 -20.44 -9.06
CA GLN A 32 11.10 -20.26 -10.47
C GLN A 32 9.93 -19.80 -11.34
N GLU A 33 8.72 -20.13 -10.94
CA GLU A 33 7.48 -19.73 -11.60
C GLU A 33 7.11 -18.27 -11.40
N ASN A 34 7.58 -17.60 -10.34
CA ASN A 34 7.23 -16.23 -10.04
C ASN A 34 8.04 -15.22 -10.86
N ALA A 35 7.36 -14.23 -11.39
CA ALA A 35 8.01 -13.17 -12.16
C ALA A 35 8.73 -12.18 -11.23
N ILE A 36 9.88 -11.72 -11.70
CA ILE A 36 10.68 -10.66 -11.09
C ILE A 36 10.49 -9.37 -11.86
N VAL A 37 10.39 -8.26 -11.16
CA VAL A 37 10.29 -6.91 -11.71
C VAL A 37 11.37 -6.05 -11.06
N ILE A 38 12.07 -5.28 -11.87
CA ILE A 38 13.11 -4.37 -11.41
C ILE A 38 12.51 -2.97 -11.35
N ASP A 39 12.82 -2.21 -10.31
CA ASP A 39 12.54 -0.78 -10.32
C ASP A 39 13.80 0.03 -10.05
N ALA A 40 13.82 1.25 -10.61
CA ALA A 40 15.02 2.07 -10.64
C ALA A 40 14.70 3.56 -10.67
N TYR A 41 15.57 4.32 -10.04
CA TYR A 41 15.63 5.77 -10.19
C TYR A 41 16.80 6.17 -11.13
N GLU A 42 16.97 7.45 -11.39
CA GLU A 42 17.88 7.97 -12.43
C GLU A 42 19.36 7.60 -12.22
N LEU A 43 19.81 7.40 -10.98
CA LEU A 43 21.22 7.11 -10.69
C LEU A 43 21.60 5.63 -10.79
N ASN A 44 20.62 4.71 -10.90
CA ASN A 44 20.94 3.30 -11.04
C ASN A 44 21.60 3.01 -12.40
N GLU A 45 22.74 2.33 -12.39
CA GLU A 45 23.41 1.83 -13.58
C GLU A 45 22.92 0.43 -13.92
N ILE A 46 22.67 0.15 -15.21
CA ILE A 46 22.05 -1.10 -15.66
C ILE A 46 22.74 -1.62 -16.91
N ASP A 47 23.39 -2.79 -16.80
CA ASP A 47 23.69 -3.62 -17.95
C ASP A 47 22.49 -4.51 -18.27
N TRP A 48 21.75 -4.12 -19.31
CA TRP A 48 20.53 -4.81 -19.73
C TRP A 48 20.76 -6.24 -20.19
N SER A 49 21.94 -6.57 -20.72
CA SER A 49 22.24 -7.92 -21.21
C SER A 49 22.50 -8.88 -20.06
N GLU A 50 23.24 -8.43 -19.06
CA GLU A 50 23.50 -9.21 -17.84
C GLU A 50 22.23 -9.33 -16.98
N MET A 51 21.47 -8.24 -16.81
CA MET A 51 20.23 -8.25 -16.07
C MET A 51 19.24 -9.29 -16.62
N LEU A 52 19.08 -9.34 -17.93
CA LEU A 52 18.15 -10.26 -18.60
C LEU A 52 18.67 -11.70 -18.74
N ALA A 53 19.81 -12.02 -18.14
CA ALA A 53 20.25 -13.41 -18.00
C ALA A 53 19.27 -14.22 -17.13
N ASP A 54 18.65 -13.61 -16.10
CA ASP A 54 17.52 -14.21 -15.39
C ASP A 54 16.23 -14.05 -16.21
N LYS A 55 15.75 -15.19 -16.73
CA LYS A 55 14.55 -15.25 -17.58
C LYS A 55 13.25 -14.95 -16.85
N ARG A 56 13.26 -14.87 -15.51
CA ARG A 56 12.10 -14.49 -14.70
C ARG A 56 11.85 -12.99 -14.71
N ILE A 57 12.84 -12.16 -15.06
CA ILE A 57 12.66 -10.71 -15.17
C ILE A 57 11.64 -10.44 -16.28
N ALA A 58 10.50 -9.91 -15.88
CA ALA A 58 9.31 -9.71 -16.69
C ALA A 58 9.01 -8.24 -16.97
N GLY A 59 9.43 -7.35 -16.08
CA GLY A 59 9.10 -5.93 -16.15
C GLY A 59 10.17 -5.05 -15.56
N PHE A 60 10.08 -3.78 -15.91
CA PHE A 60 10.94 -2.71 -15.44
C PHE A 60 10.09 -1.47 -15.13
N ILE A 61 10.28 -0.88 -13.96
CA ILE A 61 9.59 0.33 -13.52
C ILE A 61 10.63 1.41 -13.31
N SER A 62 10.41 2.60 -13.85
CA SER A 62 11.35 3.71 -13.72
C SER A 62 10.71 4.91 -13.03
N LYS A 63 11.48 5.61 -12.19
CA LYS A 63 11.05 6.92 -11.71
C LYS A 63 10.81 7.84 -12.92
N ALA A 64 9.63 8.44 -12.96
CA ALA A 64 9.28 9.46 -13.93
C ALA A 64 9.42 10.86 -13.31
N SER A 65 8.86 11.05 -12.11
CA SER A 65 8.84 12.36 -11.47
C SER A 65 8.86 12.27 -9.95
N ASP A 66 9.22 13.38 -9.30
CA ASP A 66 9.35 13.54 -7.86
C ASP A 66 8.76 14.92 -7.50
N GLY A 67 7.55 14.93 -6.92
CA GLY A 67 6.79 16.14 -6.66
C GLY A 67 6.54 16.96 -7.94
N LEU A 68 6.45 18.28 -7.75
CA LEU A 68 6.49 19.22 -8.87
C LEU A 68 7.93 19.52 -9.26
N PRO A 69 8.21 19.72 -10.54
CA PRO A 69 9.53 20.21 -10.92
C PRO A 69 9.79 21.49 -10.14
N GLU A 70 10.99 21.60 -9.56
CA GLU A 70 11.41 22.86 -8.95
C GLU A 70 11.06 23.98 -9.91
N SER A 71 10.33 24.98 -9.40
CA SER A 71 9.94 26.09 -10.26
C SER A 71 11.21 26.65 -10.87
N TYR A 72 11.34 26.56 -12.19
CA TYR A 72 12.49 27.07 -12.94
C TYR A 72 12.61 28.61 -12.86
N SER A 73 12.05 29.17 -11.79
CA SER A 73 12.20 30.59 -11.46
C SER A 73 13.65 30.98 -11.24
N CYS A 74 14.54 30.00 -11.12
CA CYS A 74 15.95 30.20 -10.88
C CYS A 74 16.23 31.10 -9.68
N LYS A 75 15.29 31.16 -8.74
CA LYS A 75 15.41 31.89 -7.49
C LYS A 75 16.08 30.97 -6.47
N GLY A 76 17.12 31.45 -5.84
CA GLY A 76 17.87 30.75 -4.80
C GLY A 76 19.22 31.38 -4.57
N ASP A 77 19.86 31.03 -3.48
CA ASP A 77 21.24 31.44 -3.19
C ASP A 77 22.20 30.51 -3.95
N HIS A 78 22.79 31.03 -5.03
CA HIS A 78 23.64 30.27 -5.95
C HIS A 78 25.03 30.87 -6.07
N ASN A 79 25.59 31.36 -4.98
CA ASN A 79 26.90 32.06 -4.99
C ASN A 79 26.98 33.16 -6.08
N GLY A 80 25.86 33.80 -6.39
CA GLY A 80 25.76 34.92 -7.34
C GLY A 80 25.57 34.54 -8.81
N ASP A 81 25.68 33.28 -9.24
CA ASP A 81 25.50 32.89 -10.64
C ASP A 81 24.16 32.14 -10.88
N THR A 82 23.09 32.94 -10.93
CA THR A 82 21.73 32.43 -11.21
C THR A 82 21.61 31.77 -12.59
N VAL A 83 22.34 32.26 -13.58
CA VAL A 83 22.26 31.72 -14.97
C VAL A 83 22.90 30.35 -15.08
N ALA A 84 24.06 30.15 -14.45
CA ALA A 84 24.71 28.83 -14.43
C ALA A 84 23.87 27.80 -13.68
N HIS A 85 23.24 28.19 -12.56
CA HIS A 85 22.33 27.34 -11.82
C HIS A 85 21.13 26.92 -12.66
N CYS A 86 20.44 27.87 -13.30
CA CYS A 86 19.32 27.56 -14.20
C CYS A 86 19.70 26.57 -15.28
N LYS A 87 20.83 26.81 -15.96
CA LYS A 87 21.32 25.89 -17.00
C LYS A 87 21.57 24.49 -16.45
N THR A 88 22.08 24.40 -15.22
CA THR A 88 22.33 23.10 -14.57
C THR A 88 21.03 22.39 -14.27
N MET A 89 20.01 23.07 -13.72
CA MET A 89 18.70 22.49 -13.43
C MET A 89 18.00 22.01 -14.71
N TRP A 90 17.99 22.82 -15.75
CA TRP A 90 17.45 22.44 -17.05
C TRP A 90 18.16 21.23 -17.66
N ARG A 91 19.49 21.15 -17.54
CA ARG A 91 20.25 20.00 -18.01
C ARG A 91 19.91 18.73 -17.23
N LYS A 92 19.81 18.81 -15.89
CA LYS A 92 19.39 17.67 -15.07
C LYS A 92 18.04 17.15 -15.50
N TYR A 93 17.06 18.03 -15.67
CA TYR A 93 15.73 17.66 -16.13
C TYR A 93 15.76 17.00 -17.52
N ALA A 94 16.43 17.60 -18.47
CA ALA A 94 16.53 17.08 -19.84
C ALA A 94 17.23 15.71 -19.87
N VAL A 95 18.31 15.53 -19.13
CA VAL A 95 19.06 14.26 -19.04
C VAL A 95 18.21 13.18 -18.35
N SER A 96 17.50 13.52 -17.29
CA SER A 96 16.60 12.57 -16.59
C SER A 96 15.49 12.10 -17.53
N ARG A 97 14.91 13.01 -18.31
CA ARG A 97 13.87 12.65 -19.27
C ARG A 97 14.41 11.81 -20.43
N GLU A 98 15.56 12.15 -20.97
CA GLU A 98 16.23 11.35 -22.01
C GLU A 98 16.55 9.95 -21.50
N LEU A 99 17.05 9.82 -20.27
CA LEU A 99 17.31 8.53 -19.64
C LEU A 99 16.04 7.72 -19.46
N TYR A 100 14.96 8.33 -18.98
CA TYR A 100 13.66 7.69 -18.81
C TYR A 100 13.14 7.13 -20.15
N GLU A 101 13.13 7.95 -21.21
CA GLU A 101 12.69 7.53 -22.53
C GLU A 101 13.62 6.41 -23.12
N THR A 102 14.91 6.52 -22.91
CA THR A 102 15.87 5.50 -23.35
C THR A 102 15.62 4.17 -22.65
N ARG A 103 15.41 4.18 -21.33
CA ARG A 103 15.08 2.97 -20.56
C ARG A 103 13.76 2.36 -21.01
N ARG A 104 12.74 3.19 -21.26
CA ARG A 104 11.45 2.75 -21.77
C ARG A 104 11.59 2.04 -23.11
N LEU A 105 12.27 2.65 -24.08
CA LEU A 105 12.52 2.06 -25.39
C LEU A 105 13.28 0.74 -25.28
N LEU A 106 14.34 0.69 -24.47
CA LEU A 106 15.13 -0.52 -24.26
C LEU A 106 14.29 -1.63 -23.62
N ALA A 107 13.55 -1.34 -22.54
CA ALA A 107 12.70 -2.31 -21.87
C ALA A 107 11.66 -2.90 -22.85
N ARG A 108 10.96 -2.05 -23.58
CA ARG A 108 9.95 -2.48 -24.56
C ARG A 108 10.57 -3.26 -25.71
N SER A 109 11.73 -2.87 -26.24
CA SER A 109 12.42 -3.60 -27.30
C SER A 109 12.85 -5.01 -26.88
N LYS A 110 13.05 -5.21 -25.58
CA LYS A 110 13.38 -6.52 -24.98
C LYS A 110 12.13 -7.29 -24.53
N GLY A 111 10.93 -6.80 -24.81
CA GLY A 111 9.66 -7.44 -24.45
C GLY A 111 9.31 -7.39 -22.98
N LEU A 112 9.96 -6.51 -22.20
CA LEU A 112 9.61 -6.26 -20.80
C LEU A 112 8.33 -5.45 -20.70
N LEU A 113 7.59 -5.69 -19.62
CA LEU A 113 6.52 -4.85 -19.16
C LEU A 113 7.12 -3.53 -18.63
N TRP A 114 6.48 -2.41 -18.95
CA TRP A 114 6.96 -1.10 -18.53
C TRP A 114 6.05 -0.48 -17.49
N GLY A 115 6.64 0.21 -16.49
CA GLY A 115 5.93 1.02 -15.52
C GLY A 115 6.67 2.32 -15.23
N ALA A 116 5.92 3.31 -14.76
CA ALA A 116 6.43 4.60 -14.33
C ALA A 116 5.89 4.94 -12.94
N TYR A 117 6.75 5.46 -12.05
CA TYR A 117 6.30 5.93 -10.75
C TYR A 117 6.52 7.43 -10.55
N HIS A 118 5.62 8.02 -9.78
CA HIS A 118 5.70 9.38 -9.26
C HIS A 118 5.90 9.32 -7.74
N LEU A 119 7.02 9.82 -7.26
CA LEU A 119 7.24 10.00 -5.83
C LEU A 119 6.47 11.26 -5.37
N ALA A 120 5.43 11.02 -4.58
CA ALA A 120 4.48 12.06 -4.21
C ALA A 120 5.00 12.92 -3.06
N ARG A 121 5.09 14.22 -3.28
CA ARG A 121 5.59 15.21 -2.33
C ARG A 121 4.47 16.13 -1.84
N PRO A 122 4.69 16.91 -0.76
CA PRO A 122 3.74 17.97 -0.38
C PRO A 122 3.52 18.95 -1.53
N GLY A 123 2.29 19.42 -1.68
CA GLY A 123 1.91 20.39 -2.72
C GLY A 123 0.63 19.98 -3.44
N ASN A 124 0.30 20.67 -4.53
CA ASN A 124 -0.95 20.47 -5.25
C ASN A 124 -1.00 19.08 -5.91
N PRO A 125 -1.93 18.18 -5.52
CA PRO A 125 -2.00 16.82 -6.05
C PRO A 125 -2.41 16.75 -7.52
N ILE A 126 -3.22 17.72 -8.00
CA ILE A 126 -3.66 17.77 -9.40
C ILE A 126 -2.49 18.17 -10.30
N GLU A 127 -1.74 19.19 -9.91
CA GLU A 127 -0.55 19.63 -10.66
C GLU A 127 0.52 18.53 -10.70
N GLN A 128 0.71 17.80 -9.59
CA GLN A 128 1.63 16.66 -9.56
C GLN A 128 1.17 15.53 -10.47
N ALA A 129 -0.12 15.23 -10.49
CA ALA A 129 -0.68 14.22 -11.39
C ALA A 129 -0.54 14.62 -12.87
N ASP A 130 -0.82 15.87 -13.21
CA ASP A 130 -0.62 16.38 -14.57
C ASP A 130 0.86 16.33 -14.98
N HIS A 131 1.76 16.78 -14.09
CA HIS A 131 3.20 16.70 -14.34
C HIS A 131 3.67 15.26 -14.54
N PHE A 132 3.21 14.33 -13.72
CA PHE A 132 3.51 12.90 -13.88
C PHE A 132 3.04 12.36 -15.23
N LEU A 133 1.80 12.63 -15.61
CA LEU A 133 1.22 12.14 -16.85
C LEU A 133 1.90 12.76 -18.09
N ASP A 134 2.20 14.05 -18.05
CA ASP A 134 2.89 14.74 -19.15
C ASP A 134 4.35 14.26 -19.30
N TYR A 135 5.00 13.91 -18.21
CA TYR A 135 6.37 13.38 -18.23
C TYR A 135 6.39 11.92 -18.69
N ALA A 136 5.59 11.07 -18.06
CA ALA A 136 5.59 9.63 -18.31
C ALA A 136 4.92 9.26 -19.63
N ASN A 137 3.93 10.04 -20.08
CA ASN A 137 3.11 9.79 -21.28
C ASN A 137 2.72 8.29 -21.40
N PRO A 138 2.03 7.73 -20.38
CA PRO A 138 1.83 6.29 -20.27
C PRO A 138 0.89 5.76 -21.35
N GLN A 139 1.27 4.64 -21.98
CA GLN A 139 0.39 3.90 -22.88
C GLN A 139 -0.58 3.01 -22.10
N ASP A 140 -1.62 2.49 -22.79
CA ASP A 140 -2.67 1.69 -22.16
C ASP A 140 -2.16 0.40 -21.48
N ASP A 141 -1.08 -0.16 -21.97
CA ASP A 141 -0.41 -1.36 -21.47
C ASP A 141 0.70 -1.08 -20.44
N GLU A 142 0.88 0.18 -20.04
CA GLU A 142 1.91 0.59 -19.09
C GLU A 142 1.34 0.89 -17.71
N MET A 143 2.06 0.48 -16.68
CA MET A 143 1.66 0.69 -15.30
C MET A 143 1.99 2.11 -14.86
N MET A 144 1.04 2.78 -14.22
CA MET A 144 1.23 4.05 -13.53
C MET A 144 1.28 3.78 -12.03
N VAL A 145 2.19 4.43 -11.32
CA VAL A 145 2.35 4.22 -9.88
C VAL A 145 2.34 5.55 -9.13
N LEU A 146 1.55 5.59 -8.08
CA LEU A 146 1.60 6.62 -7.04
C LEU A 146 2.43 6.08 -5.89
N ASP A 147 3.56 6.71 -5.63
CA ASP A 147 4.53 6.32 -4.62
C ASP A 147 4.40 7.21 -3.38
N ILE A 148 4.01 6.59 -2.25
CA ILE A 148 3.87 7.23 -0.94
C ILE A 148 4.60 6.40 0.11
N GLU A 149 5.73 6.87 0.57
CA GLU A 149 6.59 6.13 1.48
C GLU A 149 6.29 6.37 2.96
N SER A 150 5.52 7.42 3.29
CA SER A 150 5.17 7.74 4.68
C SER A 150 3.85 8.51 4.77
N ILE A 151 3.23 8.47 5.96
CA ILE A 151 2.10 9.32 6.34
C ILE A 151 2.53 10.71 6.83
N ASP A 152 3.82 10.99 6.85
CA ASP A 152 4.39 12.28 7.22
C ASP A 152 4.11 13.31 6.12
N ALA A 153 3.11 14.16 6.35
CA ALA A 153 2.66 15.16 5.38
C ALA A 153 3.63 16.35 5.20
N ASP A 154 4.66 16.46 6.03
CA ASP A 154 5.70 17.49 5.85
C ASP A 154 6.70 17.09 4.74
N ASN A 155 6.87 15.79 4.52
CA ASN A 155 7.84 15.25 3.55
C ASN A 155 7.19 14.52 2.38
N TYR A 156 5.94 14.05 2.53
CA TYR A 156 5.20 13.31 1.51
C TYR A 156 3.80 13.90 1.29
N MET A 157 3.19 13.59 0.18
CA MET A 157 1.80 13.97 -0.09
C MET A 157 0.88 13.39 0.99
N SER A 158 -0.06 14.19 1.50
CA SER A 158 -1.07 13.70 2.44
C SER A 158 -1.91 12.59 1.80
N LEU A 159 -2.43 11.65 2.60
CA LEU A 159 -3.26 10.58 2.06
C LEU A 159 -4.58 11.10 1.47
N GLU A 160 -5.08 12.23 1.94
CA GLU A 160 -6.22 12.93 1.36
C GLU A 160 -5.91 13.43 -0.05
N ASP A 161 -4.78 14.12 -0.22
CA ASP A 161 -4.33 14.60 -1.51
C ASP A 161 -3.96 13.46 -2.46
N ALA A 162 -3.45 12.36 -1.92
CA ALA A 162 -3.16 11.15 -2.68
C ALA A 162 -4.42 10.53 -3.30
N GLN A 163 -5.57 10.60 -2.63
CA GLN A 163 -6.85 10.20 -3.23
C GLN A 163 -7.26 11.15 -4.36
N VAL A 164 -7.00 12.46 -4.21
CA VAL A 164 -7.26 13.45 -5.27
C VAL A 164 -6.37 13.17 -6.47
N PHE A 165 -5.07 12.95 -6.25
CA PHE A 165 -4.10 12.55 -7.29
C PHE A 165 -4.59 11.31 -8.05
N ALA A 166 -4.92 10.22 -7.35
CA ALA A 166 -5.36 8.97 -7.96
C ALA A 166 -6.68 9.14 -8.75
N GLY A 167 -7.62 9.92 -8.22
CA GLY A 167 -8.87 10.28 -8.90
C GLY A 167 -8.63 11.11 -10.16
N HIS A 168 -7.68 12.05 -10.12
CA HIS A 168 -7.32 12.87 -11.27
C HIS A 168 -6.64 12.03 -12.37
N VAL A 169 -5.70 11.16 -12.01
CA VAL A 169 -5.09 10.18 -12.94
C VAL A 169 -6.19 9.34 -13.62
N LYS A 170 -7.17 8.84 -12.84
CA LYS A 170 -8.33 8.11 -13.39
C LYS A 170 -9.13 8.94 -14.39
N THR A 171 -9.37 10.21 -14.08
CA THR A 171 -10.12 11.12 -14.95
C THR A 171 -9.39 11.37 -16.28
N ARG A 172 -8.07 11.55 -16.21
CA ARG A 172 -7.21 11.85 -17.36
C ARG A 172 -6.96 10.63 -18.27
N THR A 173 -6.82 9.44 -17.70
CA THR A 173 -6.34 8.24 -18.42
C THR A 173 -7.38 7.13 -18.52
N GLY A 174 -8.50 7.23 -17.81
CA GLY A 174 -9.47 6.15 -17.69
C GLY A 174 -9.04 5.01 -16.74
N ARG A 175 -7.84 5.07 -16.12
CA ARG A 175 -7.27 4.03 -15.27
C ARG A 175 -6.76 4.61 -13.95
N TYR A 176 -6.87 3.84 -12.87
CA TYR A 176 -6.25 4.19 -11.60
C TYR A 176 -4.76 3.81 -11.58
N PRO A 177 -3.92 4.51 -10.81
CA PRO A 177 -2.55 4.08 -10.56
C PRO A 177 -2.50 2.88 -9.59
N VAL A 178 -1.37 2.19 -9.56
CA VAL A 178 -0.97 1.28 -8.49
C VAL A 178 -0.47 2.12 -7.31
N LEU A 179 -0.75 1.71 -6.08
CA LEU A 179 -0.18 2.34 -4.88
C LEU A 179 1.10 1.60 -4.50
N TYR A 180 2.25 2.29 -4.56
CA TYR A 180 3.46 1.84 -3.87
C TYR A 180 3.50 2.45 -2.48
N THR A 181 3.76 1.61 -1.48
CA THR A 181 3.95 2.10 -0.11
C THR A 181 4.60 1.07 0.79
N ASN A 182 5.14 1.55 1.92
CA ASN A 182 5.72 0.70 2.94
C ASN A 182 4.67 0.05 3.85
N HIS A 183 5.15 -0.87 4.71
CA HIS A 183 4.30 -1.60 5.65
C HIS A 183 3.48 -0.71 6.60
N ALA A 184 4.09 0.32 7.18
CA ALA A 184 3.42 1.17 8.17
C ALA A 184 2.27 1.96 7.54
N THR A 185 2.53 2.58 6.41
CA THR A 185 1.54 3.35 5.65
C THR A 185 0.43 2.44 5.11
N ALA A 186 0.76 1.27 4.55
CA ALA A 186 -0.24 0.31 4.09
C ALA A 186 -1.17 -0.15 5.22
N ARG A 187 -0.63 -0.45 6.40
CA ARG A 187 -1.45 -0.79 7.58
C ARG A 187 -2.36 0.35 8.01
N TYR A 188 -1.85 1.58 7.99
CA TYR A 188 -2.65 2.74 8.35
C TYR A 188 -3.82 2.95 7.37
N ILE A 189 -3.57 2.84 6.07
CA ILE A 189 -4.60 2.93 5.03
C ILE A 189 -5.63 1.81 5.20
N ALA A 190 -5.20 0.56 5.42
CA ALA A 190 -6.09 -0.58 5.61
C ALA A 190 -7.00 -0.42 6.85
N ALA A 191 -6.43 0.06 7.96
CA ALA A 191 -7.16 0.31 9.20
C ALA A 191 -8.17 1.48 9.08
N ASN A 192 -7.92 2.42 8.17
CA ASN A 192 -8.76 3.59 7.93
C ASN A 192 -9.41 3.55 6.52
N ARG A 193 -9.74 2.35 6.02
CA ARG A 193 -10.20 2.15 4.65
C ARG A 193 -11.47 2.91 4.28
N ASP A 194 -12.33 3.22 5.25
CA ASP A 194 -13.53 4.04 5.02
C ASP A 194 -13.21 5.49 4.70
N ARG A 195 -12.14 6.02 5.29
CA ARG A 195 -11.61 7.34 5.01
C ARG A 195 -10.84 7.35 3.69
N TYR A 196 -10.07 6.30 3.42
CA TYR A 196 -9.20 6.18 2.25
C TYR A 196 -9.74 5.18 1.23
N ARG A 197 -11.00 5.39 0.82
CA ARG A 197 -11.75 4.47 -0.07
C ARG A 197 -11.09 4.21 -1.41
N ILE A 198 -10.39 5.19 -1.98
CA ILE A 198 -9.63 5.00 -3.22
C ILE A 198 -8.33 4.28 -2.90
N LEU A 199 -7.49 4.83 -2.01
CA LEU A 199 -6.15 4.28 -1.74
C LEU A 199 -6.20 2.84 -1.26
N SER A 200 -7.14 2.50 -0.37
CA SER A 200 -7.29 1.14 0.18
C SER A 200 -7.72 0.09 -0.85
N ARG A 201 -8.11 0.53 -2.05
CA ARG A 201 -8.56 -0.32 -3.16
C ARG A 201 -7.68 -0.23 -4.40
N LEU A 202 -6.66 0.62 -4.39
CA LEU A 202 -5.64 0.57 -5.43
C LEU A 202 -4.89 -0.77 -5.35
N PRO A 203 -4.53 -1.42 -6.46
CA PRO A 203 -3.61 -2.54 -6.42
C PRO A 203 -2.34 -2.16 -5.66
N LEU A 204 -1.88 -3.02 -4.76
CA LEU A 204 -0.81 -2.69 -3.82
C LEU A 204 0.54 -3.20 -4.32
N TRP A 205 1.49 -2.28 -4.55
CA TRP A 205 2.91 -2.58 -4.63
C TRP A 205 3.50 -2.34 -3.25
N TYR A 206 3.79 -3.45 -2.56
CA TYR A 206 4.09 -3.48 -1.12
C TYR A 206 5.58 -3.56 -0.84
N ALA A 207 6.14 -2.56 -0.18
CA ALA A 207 7.55 -2.57 0.25
C ALA A 207 7.68 -3.18 1.65
N ARG A 208 8.39 -4.32 1.72
CA ARG A 208 8.67 -5.02 2.97
C ARG A 208 9.89 -5.92 2.85
N TYR A 209 10.95 -5.59 3.54
CA TYR A 209 12.26 -6.27 3.47
C TYR A 209 12.38 -7.41 4.47
N LYS A 210 11.46 -8.37 4.38
CA LYS A 210 11.38 -9.56 5.25
C LYS A 210 11.25 -10.81 4.38
N PRO A 211 11.63 -12.01 4.89
CA PRO A 211 11.49 -13.25 4.12
C PRO A 211 10.04 -13.72 3.98
N ALA A 212 9.15 -13.27 4.87
CA ALA A 212 7.73 -13.62 4.86
C ALA A 212 6.89 -12.44 5.34
N ILE A 213 5.66 -12.35 4.84
CA ILE A 213 4.69 -11.30 5.19
C ILE A 213 3.37 -11.87 5.73
N ALA A 214 3.21 -13.19 5.76
CA ALA A 214 2.06 -13.84 6.37
C ALA A 214 1.86 -13.37 7.82
N GLY A 215 0.63 -13.09 8.20
CA GLY A 215 0.28 -12.58 9.53
C GLY A 215 0.62 -11.10 9.79
N SER A 216 1.40 -10.46 8.89
CA SER A 216 1.71 -9.04 8.97
C SER A 216 1.23 -8.23 7.75
N PHE A 217 0.75 -8.90 6.70
CA PHE A 217 0.23 -8.24 5.50
C PHE A 217 -0.97 -7.36 5.86
N PRO A 218 -1.07 -6.14 5.32
CA PRO A 218 -2.14 -5.18 5.66
C PRO A 218 -3.46 -5.58 4.98
N MET A 219 -4.10 -6.64 5.51
CA MET A 219 -5.40 -7.09 5.03
C MET A 219 -6.44 -5.97 5.13
N GLY A 220 -7.53 -6.12 4.45
CA GLY A 220 -8.60 -5.15 4.35
C GLY A 220 -9.29 -5.36 3.00
N ASN A 221 -9.28 -4.35 2.13
CA ASN A 221 -9.64 -4.55 0.73
C ASN A 221 -8.55 -5.33 -0.04
N TRP A 222 -7.32 -5.31 0.45
CA TRP A 222 -6.22 -6.12 -0.09
C TRP A 222 -6.29 -7.55 0.44
N GLU A 223 -6.24 -8.53 -0.45
CA GLU A 223 -6.06 -9.95 -0.14
C GLU A 223 -4.62 -10.39 -0.41
N ASN A 224 -3.99 -9.69 -1.36
CA ASN A 224 -2.63 -9.97 -1.81
C ASN A 224 -2.00 -8.69 -2.38
N TYR A 225 -0.70 -8.73 -2.61
CA TYR A 225 0.04 -7.69 -3.30
C TYR A 225 -0.04 -7.85 -4.83
N ALA A 226 0.01 -6.76 -5.56
CA ALA A 226 0.27 -6.76 -7.00
C ALA A 226 1.77 -7.03 -7.27
N LEU A 227 2.63 -6.33 -6.53
CA LEU A 227 4.07 -6.54 -6.45
C LEU A 227 4.52 -6.44 -4.99
N TRP A 228 5.55 -7.21 -4.62
CA TRP A 228 6.22 -7.09 -3.33
C TRP A 228 7.68 -6.73 -3.55
N GLN A 229 8.08 -5.49 -3.16
CA GLN A 229 9.47 -5.07 -3.12
C GLN A 229 10.12 -5.71 -1.88
N PHE A 230 10.94 -6.71 -2.11
CA PHE A 230 11.54 -7.53 -1.08
C PHE A 230 13.04 -7.28 -0.91
N SER A 231 13.68 -6.62 -1.87
CA SER A 231 15.11 -6.29 -1.86
C SER A 231 15.34 -4.86 -2.35
N ALA A 232 16.14 -4.14 -1.61
CA ALA A 232 16.56 -2.76 -1.84
C ALA A 232 17.90 -2.51 -1.15
N ALA A 233 18.46 -1.31 -1.25
CA ALA A 233 19.67 -0.90 -0.51
C ALA A 233 19.57 -1.20 1.00
N ALA A 234 18.36 -1.15 1.56
CA ALA A 234 18.10 -1.41 2.98
C ALA A 234 18.48 -2.83 3.44
N ASN A 235 18.41 -3.84 2.56
CA ASN A 235 18.70 -5.24 2.93
C ASN A 235 19.60 -5.97 1.93
N CYS A 236 20.05 -5.29 0.87
CA CYS A 236 20.99 -5.81 -0.10
C CYS A 236 22.34 -5.09 0.01
N THR A 237 23.36 -5.77 0.47
CA THR A 237 24.72 -5.26 0.60
C THR A 237 25.68 -6.14 -0.21
N LYS A 238 26.94 -5.72 -0.35
CA LYS A 238 27.96 -6.55 -1.03
C LYS A 238 28.12 -7.94 -0.44
N ARG A 239 27.86 -8.10 0.87
CA ARG A 239 28.02 -9.37 1.61
C ARG A 239 26.74 -10.20 1.67
N ARG A 240 25.60 -9.56 1.80
CA ARG A 240 24.31 -10.22 2.00
C ARG A 240 23.24 -9.52 1.17
N CYS A 241 22.51 -10.27 0.35
CA CYS A 241 21.44 -9.76 -0.49
C CYS A 241 20.40 -10.89 -0.70
N PRO A 242 19.11 -10.63 -0.54
CA PRO A 242 18.07 -11.64 -0.79
C PRO A 242 18.08 -12.15 -2.24
N TYR A 243 18.33 -11.24 -3.17
CA TYR A 243 18.43 -11.55 -4.61
C TYR A 243 19.31 -10.51 -5.28
N ARG A 244 20.39 -10.96 -5.90
CA ARG A 244 21.32 -10.08 -6.61
C ARG A 244 21.03 -10.10 -8.10
N VAL A 245 20.67 -8.94 -8.63
CA VAL A 245 20.47 -8.74 -10.06
C VAL A 245 21.84 -8.55 -10.72
N LYS A 246 22.16 -9.37 -11.69
CA LYS A 246 23.40 -9.20 -12.47
C LYS A 246 23.34 -7.91 -13.30
N GLY A 247 24.49 -7.30 -13.53
CA GLY A 247 24.56 -6.07 -14.31
C GLY A 247 23.95 -4.84 -13.64
N THR A 248 23.77 -4.89 -12.30
CA THR A 248 23.28 -3.75 -11.52
C THR A 248 24.06 -3.62 -10.22
N GLU A 249 23.95 -2.45 -9.60
CA GLU A 249 24.49 -2.20 -8.26
C GLU A 249 23.64 -2.85 -7.16
N SER A 250 24.14 -2.85 -5.92
CA SER A 250 23.44 -3.46 -4.78
C SER A 250 22.25 -2.65 -4.28
N ASP A 251 22.09 -1.43 -4.76
CA ASP A 251 20.99 -0.51 -4.44
C ASP A 251 19.81 -0.63 -5.41
N ILE A 252 19.89 -1.51 -6.39
CA ILE A 252 18.75 -1.76 -7.28
C ILE A 252 17.59 -2.41 -6.51
N ASP A 253 16.41 -1.92 -6.74
CA ASP A 253 15.20 -2.40 -6.10
C ASP A 253 14.58 -3.57 -6.88
N VAL A 254 14.18 -4.61 -6.14
CA VAL A 254 13.72 -5.86 -6.74
C VAL A 254 12.38 -6.29 -6.17
N ASN A 255 11.49 -6.62 -7.07
CA ASN A 255 10.12 -6.98 -6.78
C ASN A 255 9.80 -8.39 -7.26
N VAL A 256 8.90 -9.06 -6.55
CA VAL A 256 8.31 -10.32 -6.97
C VAL A 256 6.82 -10.13 -7.21
N ALA A 257 6.31 -10.66 -8.33
CA ALA A 257 4.88 -10.81 -8.53
C ALA A 257 4.41 -12.16 -7.95
N PRO A 258 3.17 -12.25 -7.45
CA PRO A 258 2.61 -13.50 -6.93
C PRO A 258 2.20 -14.46 -8.06
N MET A 259 2.78 -14.31 -9.24
CA MET A 259 2.43 -15.05 -10.44
C MET A 259 3.56 -15.06 -11.47
N GLY A 260 3.48 -15.94 -12.45
CA GLY A 260 4.43 -16.02 -13.55
C GLY A 260 4.24 -14.94 -14.61
N LYS A 261 5.25 -14.81 -15.50
CA LYS A 261 5.30 -13.77 -16.54
C LYS A 261 4.07 -13.68 -17.44
N ALA A 262 3.50 -14.82 -17.82
CA ALA A 262 2.34 -14.83 -18.72
C ALA A 262 1.10 -14.27 -18.04
N ALA A 263 0.85 -14.66 -16.79
CA ALA A 263 -0.26 -14.13 -16.00
C ALA A 263 -0.04 -12.66 -15.64
N LEU A 264 1.17 -12.27 -15.27
CA LEU A 264 1.50 -10.88 -14.97
C LEU A 264 1.25 -9.96 -16.17
N ARG A 265 1.57 -10.40 -17.39
CA ARG A 265 1.32 -9.64 -18.62
C ARG A 265 -0.17 -9.36 -18.84
N GLN A 266 -1.07 -10.25 -18.41
CA GLN A 266 -2.51 -10.07 -18.58
C GLN A 266 -3.10 -8.99 -17.66
N VAL A 267 -2.43 -8.71 -16.53
CA VAL A 267 -2.92 -7.79 -15.50
C VAL A 267 -2.03 -6.57 -15.28
N TRP A 268 -0.95 -6.42 -16.04
CA TRP A 268 0.15 -5.50 -15.75
C TRP A 268 -0.27 -4.05 -15.53
N ALA A 269 -1.19 -3.52 -16.28
CA ALA A 269 -1.62 -2.13 -16.11
C ALA A 269 -2.30 -1.89 -14.75
N PHE A 270 -2.90 -2.91 -14.14
CA PHE A 270 -3.57 -2.88 -12.83
C PHE A 270 -4.56 -1.71 -12.65
N GLY A 271 -5.09 -1.15 -13.73
CA GLY A 271 -5.78 0.14 -13.79
C GLY A 271 -7.18 0.19 -13.15
N SER A 272 -7.59 -0.80 -12.36
CA SER A 272 -8.91 -0.87 -11.73
C SER A 272 -8.80 -0.93 -10.22
N LEU A 273 -9.80 -0.35 -9.53
CA LEU A 273 -9.92 -0.55 -8.08
C LEU A 273 -10.29 -1.99 -7.76
N LEU A 274 -9.70 -2.50 -6.69
CA LEU A 274 -10.12 -3.77 -6.09
C LEU A 274 -11.56 -3.68 -5.56
N PRO A 275 -12.29 -4.79 -5.47
CA PRO A 275 -13.60 -4.83 -4.83
C PRO A 275 -13.54 -4.30 -3.40
N GLU A 276 -14.55 -3.57 -2.98
CA GLU A 276 -14.71 -3.19 -1.59
C GLU A 276 -15.17 -4.42 -0.80
N LYS A 277 -14.45 -4.74 0.28
CA LYS A 277 -14.82 -5.83 1.16
C LYS A 277 -15.69 -5.33 2.29
N PRO A 278 -16.73 -6.09 2.68
CA PRO A 278 -17.45 -5.81 3.92
C PRO A 278 -16.45 -5.73 5.08
N PHE A 279 -16.76 -4.91 6.08
CA PHE A 279 -16.12 -5.10 7.38
C PHE A 279 -16.56 -6.48 7.87
N GLU A 280 -15.60 -7.37 8.10
CA GLU A 280 -15.87 -8.51 8.96
C GLU A 280 -16.40 -7.90 10.27
N PRO A 281 -17.65 -8.20 10.68
CA PRO A 281 -18.05 -7.85 12.02
C PRO A 281 -16.97 -8.43 12.91
N VAL A 282 -16.39 -7.61 13.78
CA VAL A 282 -15.56 -8.13 14.86
C VAL A 282 -16.52 -9.09 15.56
N ASP A 283 -16.34 -10.39 15.30
CA ASP A 283 -17.18 -11.41 15.93
C ASP A 283 -17.27 -11.01 17.39
N ASP A 284 -18.48 -10.91 17.89
CA ASP A 284 -18.84 -10.55 19.26
C ASP A 284 -18.24 -11.52 20.30
N ILE A 285 -16.93 -11.83 20.16
CA ILE A 285 -16.18 -12.62 21.14
C ILE A 285 -16.19 -11.91 22.49
N LEU A 286 -16.36 -10.57 22.49
CA LEU A 286 -16.51 -9.79 23.72
C LEU A 286 -17.94 -9.82 24.28
N THR A 287 -18.98 -9.98 23.46
CA THR A 287 -20.37 -10.08 23.94
C THR A 287 -20.76 -11.49 24.36
N ALA A 288 -20.15 -12.53 23.76
CA ALA A 288 -20.42 -13.92 24.13
C ALA A 288 -19.72 -14.37 25.42
N SER A 289 -18.72 -13.63 25.91
CA SER A 289 -17.91 -14.01 27.08
C SER A 289 -18.19 -13.19 28.35
N ILE A 290 -19.03 -12.17 28.28
CA ILE A 290 -19.51 -11.48 29.49
C ILE A 290 -20.78 -12.21 29.93
N PRO A 291 -20.74 -13.09 30.95
CA PRO A 291 -21.98 -13.49 31.57
C PRO A 291 -22.65 -12.21 32.04
N ALA A 292 -23.87 -11.94 31.57
CA ALA A 292 -24.70 -10.88 32.10
C ALA A 292 -24.86 -11.13 33.61
N THR A 293 -23.90 -10.68 34.41
CA THR A 293 -24.04 -10.76 35.84
C THR A 293 -25.23 -9.86 36.17
N GLY A 294 -26.21 -10.43 36.84
CA GLY A 294 -27.46 -9.73 37.16
C GLY A 294 -27.28 -8.37 37.86
N ALA A 295 -26.05 -8.11 38.36
CA ALA A 295 -25.60 -6.84 38.92
C ALA A 295 -25.51 -5.70 37.86
N LEU A 296 -24.99 -5.97 36.64
CA LEU A 296 -24.90 -4.93 35.60
C LEU A 296 -26.27 -4.51 35.09
N LYS A 297 -27.16 -5.50 34.89
CA LYS A 297 -28.52 -5.26 34.45
C LYS A 297 -29.32 -4.51 35.48
N ALA A 298 -29.20 -4.89 36.77
CA ALA A 298 -29.86 -4.21 37.87
C ALA A 298 -29.35 -2.76 38.06
N SER A 299 -28.08 -2.47 37.85
CA SER A 299 -27.51 -1.12 37.96
C SER A 299 -27.96 -0.21 36.82
N VAL A 300 -28.11 -0.73 35.61
CA VAL A 300 -28.63 0.03 34.46
C VAL A 300 -30.14 0.30 34.61
N GLU A 301 -30.90 -0.69 35.06
CA GLU A 301 -32.33 -0.55 35.30
C GLU A 301 -32.59 0.44 36.46
N ALA A 302 -31.79 0.42 37.52
CA ALA A 302 -31.90 1.35 38.65
C ALA A 302 -31.53 2.81 38.26
N ALA A 303 -30.51 3.00 37.43
CA ALA A 303 -30.11 4.30 36.89
C ALA A 303 -31.19 4.89 35.97
N ALA A 304 -31.79 4.05 35.14
CA ALA A 304 -32.89 4.47 34.26
C ALA A 304 -34.15 4.87 35.03
N ALA A 305 -34.39 4.23 36.15
CA ALA A 305 -35.58 4.52 37.00
C ALA A 305 -35.43 5.80 37.87
N THR A 306 -34.18 6.21 38.20
CA THR A 306 -33.91 7.31 39.13
C THR A 306 -33.32 8.55 38.47
N GLY A 307 -32.98 8.50 37.19
CA GLY A 307 -32.31 9.61 36.49
C GLY A 307 -30.92 9.96 37.03
N ALA A 308 -30.31 9.10 37.84
CA ALA A 308 -29.02 9.33 38.46
C ALA A 308 -27.89 8.67 37.65
N ALA A 309 -26.72 9.33 37.61
CA ALA A 309 -25.53 8.75 37.03
C ALA A 309 -25.06 7.53 37.85
N ALA A 310 -24.92 6.38 37.21
CA ALA A 310 -24.39 5.16 37.83
C ALA A 310 -22.99 4.83 37.27
N GLN A 311 -22.07 4.48 38.18
CA GLN A 311 -20.74 3.94 37.82
C GLN A 311 -20.65 2.51 38.32
N THR A 312 -20.23 1.60 37.44
CA THR A 312 -19.97 0.23 37.81
C THR A 312 -18.58 -0.17 37.33
N THR A 313 -17.81 -0.79 38.19
CA THR A 313 -16.48 -1.35 37.85
C THR A 313 -16.54 -2.88 37.87
N GLY A 314 -15.99 -3.50 36.87
CA GLY A 314 -15.88 -4.94 36.75
C GLY A 314 -14.46 -5.38 36.39
N ALA A 315 -14.11 -6.61 36.71
CA ALA A 315 -12.85 -7.25 36.31
C ALA A 315 -13.14 -8.42 35.37
N ILE A 316 -12.36 -8.51 34.30
CA ILE A 316 -12.41 -9.62 33.34
C ILE A 316 -11.03 -10.27 33.33
N THR A 317 -10.99 -11.60 33.40
CA THR A 317 -9.76 -12.35 33.16
C THR A 317 -9.75 -12.78 31.70
N LEU A 318 -8.75 -12.30 30.94
CA LEU A 318 -8.55 -12.70 29.55
C LEU A 318 -8.06 -14.13 29.46
N ALA A 319 -8.29 -14.81 28.33
CA ALA A 319 -7.81 -16.16 28.08
C ALA A 319 -6.27 -16.32 28.18
N SER A 320 -5.53 -15.19 28.13
CA SER A 320 -4.09 -15.12 28.40
C SER A 320 -3.69 -15.08 29.88
N GLY A 321 -4.65 -15.14 30.81
CA GLY A 321 -4.40 -15.02 32.25
C GLY A 321 -4.19 -13.60 32.76
N THR A 322 -4.33 -12.59 31.91
CA THR A 322 -4.18 -11.18 32.29
C THR A 322 -5.51 -10.61 32.79
N ALA A 323 -5.54 -10.08 34.01
CA ALA A 323 -6.71 -9.41 34.55
C ALA A 323 -6.83 -7.96 34.00
N ALA A 324 -7.96 -7.62 33.43
CA ALA A 324 -8.29 -6.25 33.01
C ALA A 324 -9.49 -5.74 33.81
N THR A 325 -9.40 -4.50 34.30
CA THR A 325 -10.53 -3.82 34.96
C THR A 325 -11.16 -2.85 33.99
N PHE A 326 -12.49 -2.81 33.97
CA PHE A 326 -13.25 -1.84 33.18
C PHE A 326 -14.21 -1.06 34.07
N SER A 327 -14.47 0.18 33.69
CA SER A 327 -15.50 1.00 34.30
C SER A 327 -16.52 1.48 33.28
N VAL A 328 -17.78 1.33 33.57
CA VAL A 328 -18.87 1.82 32.70
C VAL A 328 -19.55 2.97 33.45
N SER A 329 -19.62 4.14 32.81
CA SER A 329 -20.34 5.30 33.32
C SER A 329 -21.60 5.50 32.46
N VAL A 330 -22.76 5.59 33.11
CA VAL A 330 -24.03 5.95 32.45
C VAL A 330 -24.44 7.32 32.94
N SER A 331 -24.54 8.29 32.01
CA SER A 331 -25.10 9.63 32.32
C SER A 331 -26.45 9.78 31.64
N ALA A 332 -27.44 10.23 32.38
CA ALA A 332 -28.74 10.60 31.86
C ALA A 332 -28.74 12.10 31.53
N ASP A 333 -28.97 12.47 30.29
CA ASP A 333 -29.15 13.83 29.85
C ASP A 333 -30.66 14.17 29.91
N ALA A 334 -31.01 15.20 30.63
CA ALA A 334 -32.41 15.49 31.04
C ALA A 334 -33.28 16.09 29.92
N THR A 335 -32.81 16.23 28.68
CA THR A 335 -33.52 16.96 27.62
C THR A 335 -33.75 16.23 26.30
N ALA A 336 -33.26 15.01 26.14
CA ALA A 336 -33.56 14.21 24.94
C ALA A 336 -33.55 12.73 25.30
N GLY A 337 -34.60 12.03 24.95
CA GLY A 337 -34.88 10.66 25.33
C GLY A 337 -33.66 9.73 25.31
N LEU A 338 -33.61 8.81 26.26
CA LEU A 338 -32.59 7.84 26.61
C LEU A 338 -31.70 7.40 25.42
N ALA A 339 -30.55 8.05 25.28
CA ALA A 339 -29.46 7.57 24.45
C ALA A 339 -28.39 7.01 25.39
N ALA A 340 -28.29 5.71 25.50
CA ALA A 340 -27.18 5.04 26.18
C ALA A 340 -25.94 5.15 25.33
N SER A 341 -25.07 6.13 25.58
CA SER A 341 -23.71 6.16 25.02
C SER A 341 -22.78 5.48 26.01
N GLY A 342 -22.53 4.18 25.82
CA GLY A 342 -21.55 3.45 26.59
C GLY A 342 -20.17 3.70 25.99
N ALA A 343 -19.32 4.51 26.64
CA ALA A 343 -17.89 4.52 26.37
C ALA A 343 -17.20 3.54 27.32
N ALA A 344 -16.76 2.40 26.80
CA ALA A 344 -15.89 1.49 27.56
C ALA A 344 -14.43 1.93 27.38
N THR A 345 -13.84 2.46 28.45
CA THR A 345 -12.39 2.75 28.46
C THR A 345 -11.70 1.56 29.11
N VAL A 346 -10.95 0.80 28.32
CA VAL A 346 -10.07 -0.27 28.83
C VAL A 346 -8.76 0.39 29.22
N THR A 347 -8.46 0.46 30.52
CA THR A 347 -7.15 0.88 31.01
C THR A 347 -6.34 -0.38 31.28
N PRO A 348 -5.29 -0.67 30.48
CA PRO A 348 -4.36 -1.77 30.80
C PRO A 348 -3.65 -1.45 32.13
N GLY A 349 -3.55 -2.44 33.01
CA GLY A 349 -2.74 -2.33 34.22
C GLY A 349 -1.32 -1.93 33.83
N ARG A 350 -0.73 -0.98 34.59
CA ARG A 350 0.57 -0.35 34.34
C ARG A 350 1.65 -1.37 34.02
N ASN A 351 2.01 -1.49 32.76
CA ASN A 351 3.38 -1.58 32.31
C ASN A 351 3.53 -0.43 31.32
N LEU A 352 4.09 0.67 31.79
CA LEU A 352 4.56 1.77 30.93
C LEU A 352 5.65 1.20 30.05
N VAL A 353 5.29 0.81 28.83
CA VAL A 353 6.24 0.74 27.74
C VAL A 353 6.43 2.18 27.32
N GLU A 354 7.52 2.79 27.76
CA GLU A 354 8.01 4.03 27.16
C GLU A 354 8.17 3.78 25.67
N VAL A 355 7.31 4.43 24.87
CA VAL A 355 7.50 4.50 23.43
C VAL A 355 8.60 5.52 23.22
N THR A 356 9.84 5.07 23.18
CA THR A 356 10.95 5.86 22.67
C THR A 356 10.65 6.18 21.20
N PRO A 357 10.77 7.44 20.77
CA PRO A 357 10.63 7.77 19.35
C PRO A 357 11.74 7.00 18.61
N LEU A 358 11.32 6.17 17.64
CA LEU A 358 12.21 5.42 16.76
C LEU A 358 13.08 6.40 15.97
N ASN A 359 14.37 6.36 16.29
CA ASN A 359 15.38 7.09 15.56
C ASN A 359 15.54 6.46 14.16
N TYR A 360 15.55 7.27 13.14
CA TYR A 360 15.56 6.93 11.69
C TYR A 360 16.80 6.15 11.22
N GLN A 361 17.62 5.63 12.12
CA GLN A 361 18.86 4.88 11.81
C GLN A 361 18.75 3.36 11.95
N ASP A 362 17.57 2.82 12.29
CA ASP A 362 17.35 1.39 12.48
C ASP A 362 16.49 0.73 11.38
N PHE A 363 16.57 1.25 10.15
CA PHE A 363 15.93 0.65 8.98
C PHE A 363 16.93 0.07 8.00
#